data_f94bd32be3a72aed5f3526eec9d36e3d
#
_entry.id   f94bd32be3a72aed5f3526eec9d36e3d
#
_cell.length_a   1.000
_cell.length_b   1.000
_cell.length_c   1.000
_cell.angle_alpha   90.00
_cell.angle_beta   90.00
_cell.angle_gamma   90.00
#
_symmetry.space_group_name_H-M   'P 1'
#
loop_
_entity.id
_entity.type
_entity.pdbx_description
1 polymer ?
#
loop_
_entity_poly.entity_id
_entity_poly.type
_entity_poly.pdbx_seq_one_letter_code
_entity_poly.pdbx_strand_id
1 'polypeptide(L)'
;MPNRVNWGLAASAWGKITVDAQGNDVYGPPIKFLGNRQVNWDPAGGLVKVFADGTVIYTGRQNSGYTGSLELTNLDDDFAAWVLSESVDSNNVQFEEKEPVVNRFYLLWEWVQDAKNTRHVMYNITASRPSMSATTAGDNDSKTAQYRTLNLTAIPRADGKVKASTRVDVNNTVYENWFNSLYEPTGATEQAVTFTVTGTDSAPLADAMIVLDNGMTAVTGSDGTAVMYLSAGTYNIMVSAAGYTTGTDSVTVSTTAVSKAIALTAA
;
A
#
# COMPACT_ATOMS: atom_id res chain seq x y z
N MET A 1 -20.96 -12.37 -4.37
CA MET A 1 -20.19 -13.48 -4.97
C MET A 1 -18.79 -12.99 -5.30
N PRO A 2 -17.76 -13.83 -5.25
CA PRO A 2 -16.44 -13.44 -5.73
C PRO A 2 -16.43 -13.28 -7.25
N ASN A 3 -15.57 -12.36 -7.76
CA ASN A 3 -15.33 -12.24 -9.20
C ASN A 3 -14.72 -13.52 -9.78
N ARG A 4 -15.13 -13.90 -10.98
CA ARG A 4 -14.67 -15.11 -11.69
C ARG A 4 -13.99 -14.80 -13.01
N VAL A 5 -14.36 -13.68 -13.65
CA VAL A 5 -13.90 -13.30 -14.97
C VAL A 5 -13.47 -11.84 -14.98
N ASN A 6 -12.36 -11.54 -15.67
CA ASN A 6 -11.91 -10.20 -15.98
C ASN A 6 -12.13 -9.96 -17.48
N TRP A 7 -12.93 -8.97 -17.83
CA TRP A 7 -13.31 -8.66 -19.20
C TRP A 7 -12.43 -7.60 -19.87
N GLY A 8 -11.69 -6.83 -19.08
CA GLY A 8 -10.79 -5.83 -19.62
C GLY A 8 -10.55 -4.64 -18.72
N LEU A 9 -9.93 -3.62 -19.30
CA LEU A 9 -9.57 -2.37 -18.66
C LEU A 9 -10.70 -1.34 -18.89
N ALA A 10 -11.02 -0.60 -17.84
CA ALA A 10 -11.97 0.52 -17.90
C ALA A 10 -11.29 1.85 -17.54
N ALA A 11 -11.77 2.54 -16.52
CA ALA A 11 -11.27 3.84 -16.11
C ALA A 11 -9.78 3.83 -15.73
N SER A 12 -9.09 4.93 -16.03
CA SER A 12 -7.71 5.17 -15.63
C SER A 12 -7.52 6.60 -15.15
N ALA A 13 -6.62 6.77 -14.19
CA ALA A 13 -6.16 8.07 -13.72
C ALA A 13 -4.71 7.96 -13.25
N TRP A 14 -4.01 9.07 -13.26
CA TRP A 14 -2.65 9.18 -12.74
C TRP A 14 -2.55 10.38 -11.81
N GLY A 15 -1.50 10.45 -11.02
CA GLY A 15 -1.24 11.63 -10.22
C GLY A 15 0.24 11.82 -9.94
N LYS A 16 0.62 13.07 -9.76
CA LYS A 16 2.00 13.50 -9.52
C LYS A 16 2.42 13.12 -8.10
N ILE A 17 3.68 12.75 -7.96
CA ILE A 17 4.33 12.61 -6.66
C ILE A 17 5.44 13.65 -6.59
N THR A 18 5.33 14.56 -5.64
CA THR A 18 6.33 15.57 -5.34
C THR A 18 6.97 15.28 -3.97
N VAL A 19 7.98 16.03 -3.60
CA VAL A 19 8.65 15.90 -2.30
C VAL A 19 8.53 17.23 -1.56
N ASP A 20 8.09 17.19 -0.30
CA ASP A 20 8.02 18.38 0.54
C ASP A 20 9.41 18.83 1.04
N ALA A 21 9.45 19.95 1.76
CA ALA A 21 10.69 20.49 2.32
C ALA A 21 11.34 19.57 3.39
N GLN A 22 10.62 18.61 3.91
CA GLN A 22 11.06 17.61 4.89
C GLN A 22 11.51 16.30 4.23
N GLY A 23 11.39 16.18 2.89
CA GLY A 23 11.76 14.99 2.14
C GLY A 23 10.67 13.91 2.06
N ASN A 24 9.43 14.22 2.47
CA ASN A 24 8.32 13.27 2.40
C ASN A 24 7.61 13.33 1.04
N ASP A 25 7.10 12.21 0.60
CA ASP A 25 6.28 12.13 -0.61
C ASP A 25 4.92 12.80 -0.41
N VAL A 26 4.59 13.71 -1.32
CA VAL A 26 3.29 14.39 -1.39
C VAL A 26 2.57 13.95 -2.66
N TYR A 27 1.39 13.38 -2.49
CA TYR A 27 0.60 12.84 -3.57
C TYR A 27 -0.42 13.88 -4.05
N GLY A 28 -0.30 14.29 -5.31
CA GLY A 28 -1.28 15.18 -5.95
C GLY A 28 -2.62 14.47 -6.20
N PRO A 29 -3.68 15.21 -6.55
CA PRO A 29 -4.98 14.62 -6.86
C PRO A 29 -4.92 13.78 -8.13
N PRO A 30 -5.78 12.74 -8.26
CA PRO A 30 -5.88 11.95 -9.48
C PRO A 30 -6.37 12.78 -10.66
N ILE A 31 -5.69 12.66 -11.78
CA ILE A 31 -6.05 13.26 -13.07
C ILE A 31 -6.51 12.13 -13.97
N LYS A 32 -7.78 12.15 -14.38
CA LYS A 32 -8.32 11.16 -15.32
C LYS A 32 -7.72 11.37 -16.70
N PHE A 33 -7.29 10.31 -17.34
CA PHE A 33 -6.88 10.37 -18.73
C PHE A 33 -7.56 9.29 -19.58
N LEU A 34 -7.75 9.62 -20.84
CA LEU A 34 -8.33 8.72 -21.82
C LEU A 34 -7.22 8.09 -22.67
N GLY A 35 -7.49 6.92 -23.21
CA GLY A 35 -6.59 6.29 -24.17
C GLY A 35 -5.68 5.23 -23.57
N ASN A 36 -5.85 4.86 -22.31
CA ASN A 36 -5.17 3.69 -21.74
C ASN A 36 -5.75 2.42 -22.37
N ARG A 37 -4.95 1.76 -23.20
CA ARG A 37 -5.32 0.53 -23.91
C ARG A 37 -4.92 -0.70 -23.12
N GLN A 38 -3.75 -0.68 -22.53
CA GLN A 38 -3.20 -1.82 -21.80
C GLN A 38 -2.24 -1.39 -20.71
N VAL A 39 -2.32 -2.05 -19.58
CA VAL A 39 -1.33 -1.95 -18.51
C VAL A 39 -0.89 -3.36 -18.11
N ASN A 40 0.41 -3.60 -18.11
CA ASN A 40 1.02 -4.85 -17.68
C ASN A 40 1.96 -4.60 -16.52
N TRP A 41 2.02 -5.56 -15.60
CA TRP A 41 2.91 -5.50 -14.45
C TRP A 41 3.50 -6.89 -14.17
N ASP A 42 4.82 -6.97 -14.16
CA ASP A 42 5.59 -8.15 -13.81
C ASP A 42 6.26 -7.93 -12.45
N PRO A 43 6.12 -8.87 -11.48
CA PRO A 43 6.76 -8.74 -10.18
C PRO A 43 8.28 -8.68 -10.30
N ALA A 44 8.91 -7.72 -9.61
CA ALA A 44 10.35 -7.64 -9.43
C ALA A 44 10.72 -8.14 -8.02
N GLY A 45 11.84 -8.86 -7.92
CA GLY A 45 12.27 -9.53 -6.69
C GLY A 45 12.26 -11.05 -6.85
N GLY A 46 12.53 -11.76 -5.79
CA GLY A 46 12.66 -13.22 -5.87
C GLY A 46 12.72 -13.93 -4.52
N LEU A 47 12.96 -15.22 -4.59
CA LEU A 47 13.25 -16.05 -3.42
C LEU A 47 14.74 -15.94 -3.08
N VAL A 48 15.03 -15.48 -1.88
CA VAL A 48 16.38 -15.53 -1.30
C VAL A 48 16.51 -16.89 -0.59
N LYS A 49 17.51 -17.66 -0.97
CA LYS A 49 17.84 -18.94 -0.33
C LYS A 49 19.22 -18.84 0.29
N VAL A 50 19.32 -19.20 1.56
CA VAL A 50 20.63 -19.31 2.25
C VAL A 50 20.94 -20.80 2.42
N PHE A 51 22.13 -21.18 2.02
CA PHE A 51 22.63 -22.56 2.10
C PHE A 51 23.67 -22.65 3.20
N ALA A 52 23.61 -23.71 3.99
CA ALA A 52 24.69 -24.17 4.85
C ALA A 52 24.75 -25.70 4.81
N ASP A 53 25.95 -26.26 4.85
CA ASP A 53 26.24 -27.70 4.81
C ASP A 53 25.54 -28.42 3.62
N GLY A 54 25.47 -27.73 2.46
CA GLY A 54 24.85 -28.28 1.27
C GLY A 54 23.31 -28.30 1.26
N THR A 55 22.69 -27.77 2.31
CA THR A 55 21.22 -27.75 2.48
C THR A 55 20.70 -26.31 2.57
N VAL A 56 19.47 -26.08 2.09
CA VAL A 56 18.78 -24.78 2.25
C VAL A 56 18.33 -24.65 3.71
N ILE A 57 18.93 -23.73 4.44
CA ILE A 57 18.59 -23.46 5.85
C ILE A 57 17.60 -22.31 6.03
N TYR A 58 17.48 -21.44 5.03
CA TYR A 58 16.55 -20.30 5.06
C TYR A 58 16.02 -20.00 3.67
N THR A 59 14.73 -19.70 3.60
CA THR A 59 14.09 -19.21 2.38
C THR A 59 13.28 -17.96 2.72
N GLY A 60 13.65 -16.82 2.13
CA GLY A 60 12.94 -15.56 2.25
C GLY A 60 12.35 -15.12 0.92
N ARG A 61 11.34 -14.26 0.95
CA ARG A 61 10.78 -13.61 -0.23
C ARG A 61 11.15 -12.14 -0.22
N GLN A 62 11.74 -11.66 -1.32
CA GLN A 62 12.02 -10.23 -1.52
C GLN A 62 11.02 -9.67 -2.53
N ASN A 63 10.39 -8.54 -2.19
CA ASN A 63 9.54 -7.77 -3.09
C ASN A 63 10.27 -6.46 -3.41
N SER A 64 10.80 -6.34 -4.62
CA SER A 64 11.50 -5.14 -5.10
C SER A 64 10.58 -4.20 -5.91
N GLY A 65 9.27 -4.49 -5.93
CA GLY A 65 8.29 -3.74 -6.71
C GLY A 65 7.86 -4.48 -7.97
N TYR A 66 7.64 -3.73 -9.04
CA TYR A 66 7.18 -4.24 -10.33
C TYR A 66 7.89 -3.52 -11.47
N THR A 67 8.12 -4.23 -12.55
CA THR A 67 8.36 -3.65 -13.88
C THR A 67 7.10 -3.83 -14.72
N GLY A 68 6.90 -2.96 -15.70
CA GLY A 68 5.67 -3.07 -16.50
C GLY A 68 5.68 -2.19 -17.73
N SER A 69 4.54 -2.14 -18.39
CA SER A 69 4.31 -1.30 -19.56
C SER A 69 2.91 -0.70 -19.55
N LEU A 70 2.82 0.52 -20.03
CA LEU A 70 1.57 1.25 -20.25
C LEU A 70 1.47 1.58 -21.73
N GLU A 71 0.45 1.04 -22.40
CA GLU A 71 0.18 1.32 -23.80
C GLU A 71 -0.99 2.29 -23.94
N LEU A 72 -0.74 3.41 -24.63
CA LEU A 72 -1.67 4.51 -24.78
C LEU A 72 -1.97 4.75 -26.26
N THR A 73 -3.23 5.12 -26.56
CA THR A 73 -3.63 5.56 -27.91
C THR A 73 -3.08 6.94 -28.25
N ASN A 74 -2.92 7.79 -27.24
CA ASN A 74 -2.26 9.08 -27.34
C ASN A 74 -1.60 9.38 -25.98
N LEU A 75 -0.48 10.07 -26.02
CA LEU A 75 0.20 10.58 -24.84
C LEU A 75 -0.29 12.00 -24.60
N ASP A 76 -1.00 12.20 -23.50
CA ASP A 76 -1.42 13.52 -23.04
C ASP A 76 -0.20 14.39 -22.75
N ASP A 77 -0.20 15.66 -23.16
CA ASP A 77 0.97 16.54 -23.07
C ASP A 77 1.39 16.79 -21.62
N ASP A 78 0.45 17.03 -20.70
CA ASP A 78 0.73 17.24 -19.29
C ASP A 78 1.27 15.96 -18.62
N PHE A 79 0.73 14.80 -19.02
CA PHE A 79 1.22 13.51 -18.55
C PHE A 79 2.63 13.25 -19.08
N ALA A 80 2.88 13.49 -20.35
CA ALA A 80 4.18 13.32 -20.97
C ALA A 80 5.23 14.23 -20.33
N ALA A 81 4.94 15.53 -20.23
CA ALA A 81 5.84 16.50 -19.63
C ALA A 81 6.24 16.10 -18.21
N TRP A 82 5.30 15.65 -17.38
CA TRP A 82 5.62 15.21 -16.03
C TRP A 82 6.37 13.88 -15.99
N VAL A 83 5.84 12.85 -16.66
CA VAL A 83 6.33 11.46 -16.54
C VAL A 83 7.67 11.28 -17.22
N LEU A 84 7.93 12.01 -18.33
CA LEU A 84 9.21 12.00 -19.05
C LEU A 84 10.17 13.09 -18.56
N SER A 85 9.71 13.94 -17.64
CA SER A 85 10.49 15.06 -17.08
C SER A 85 10.96 16.04 -18.16
N GLU A 86 10.07 16.33 -19.10
CA GLU A 86 10.33 17.26 -20.18
C GLU A 86 9.92 18.69 -19.77
N SER A 87 10.70 19.66 -20.19
CA SER A 87 10.42 21.08 -19.97
C SER A 87 9.49 21.64 -21.06
N VAL A 88 8.66 22.61 -20.69
CA VAL A 88 7.76 23.31 -21.62
C VAL A 88 8.08 24.80 -21.60
N ASP A 89 8.36 25.41 -22.76
CA ASP A 89 8.67 26.82 -22.86
C ASP A 89 7.41 27.73 -22.85
N SER A 90 7.62 29.03 -22.91
CA SER A 90 6.53 30.02 -22.93
C SER A 90 5.67 29.98 -24.21
N ASN A 91 6.11 29.28 -25.25
CA ASN A 91 5.37 29.05 -26.49
C ASN A 91 4.64 27.70 -26.50
N ASN A 92 4.64 26.97 -25.39
CA ASN A 92 4.13 25.61 -25.26
C ASN A 92 4.85 24.59 -26.15
N VAL A 93 6.15 24.77 -26.35
CA VAL A 93 7.02 23.77 -26.99
C VAL A 93 7.68 22.92 -25.92
N GLN A 94 7.57 21.61 -26.07
CA GLN A 94 8.08 20.61 -25.13
C GLN A 94 9.50 20.18 -25.54
N PHE A 95 10.40 20.14 -24.57
CA PHE A 95 11.82 19.82 -24.77
C PHE A 95 12.25 18.66 -23.87
N GLU A 96 12.98 17.74 -24.45
CA GLU A 96 13.68 16.70 -23.72
C GLU A 96 15.04 17.19 -23.26
N GLU A 97 15.33 17.10 -21.98
CA GLU A 97 16.61 17.50 -21.38
C GLU A 97 17.61 16.35 -21.36
N LYS A 98 18.90 16.68 -21.43
CA LYS A 98 19.99 15.69 -21.37
C LYS A 98 20.03 14.96 -20.02
N GLU A 99 19.78 15.68 -18.94
CA GLU A 99 19.85 15.20 -17.56
C GLU A 99 18.53 15.53 -16.82
N PRO A 100 17.42 14.83 -17.16
CA PRO A 100 16.14 15.13 -16.56
C PRO A 100 16.12 14.68 -15.10
N VAL A 101 15.41 15.46 -14.26
CA VAL A 101 15.05 15.00 -12.91
C VAL A 101 13.98 13.93 -13.05
N VAL A 102 14.21 12.75 -12.49
CA VAL A 102 13.25 11.66 -12.57
C VAL A 102 12.02 11.98 -11.72
N ASN A 103 10.91 12.31 -12.38
CA ASN A 103 9.64 12.52 -11.73
C ASN A 103 8.94 11.20 -11.47
N ARG A 104 8.25 11.15 -10.32
CA ARG A 104 7.47 9.98 -9.89
C ARG A 104 5.99 10.28 -10.00
N PHE A 105 5.21 9.23 -10.24
CA PHE A 105 3.76 9.29 -10.33
C PHE A 105 3.12 8.00 -9.79
N TYR A 106 1.83 8.01 -9.61
CA TYR A 106 1.03 6.83 -9.34
C TYR A 106 0.01 6.62 -10.45
N LEU A 107 -0.43 5.37 -10.64
CA LEU A 107 -1.40 4.99 -11.65
C LEU A 107 -2.58 4.27 -11.01
N LEU A 108 -3.77 4.72 -11.34
CA LEU A 108 -5.04 4.10 -10.98
C LEU A 108 -5.66 3.49 -12.23
N TRP A 109 -6.25 2.29 -12.09
CA TRP A 109 -7.03 1.67 -13.16
C TRP A 109 -8.11 0.76 -12.61
N GLU A 110 -9.08 0.43 -13.45
CA GLU A 110 -10.19 -0.45 -13.09
C GLU A 110 -10.25 -1.64 -14.05
N TRP A 111 -10.41 -2.83 -13.50
CA TRP A 111 -10.77 -4.02 -14.28
C TRP A 111 -12.27 -4.24 -14.26
N VAL A 112 -12.85 -4.39 -15.44
CA VAL A 112 -14.24 -4.78 -15.61
C VAL A 112 -14.38 -6.26 -15.30
N GLN A 113 -15.23 -6.59 -14.35
CA GLN A 113 -15.41 -7.96 -13.86
C GLN A 113 -16.90 -8.29 -13.74
N ASP A 114 -17.21 -9.58 -13.56
CA ASP A 114 -18.57 -10.11 -13.59
C ASP A 114 -19.43 -9.76 -12.35
N ALA A 115 -18.83 -9.64 -11.17
CA ALA A 115 -19.58 -9.33 -9.95
C ALA A 115 -19.42 -7.85 -9.51
N LYS A 116 -18.19 -7.39 -9.37
CA LYS A 116 -17.87 -5.99 -9.03
C LYS A 116 -16.50 -5.66 -9.62
N ASN A 117 -16.41 -4.53 -10.31
CA ASN A 117 -15.14 -4.09 -10.86
C ASN A 117 -14.09 -3.94 -9.76
N THR A 118 -12.88 -4.38 -10.04
CA THR A 118 -11.75 -4.21 -9.11
C THR A 118 -10.95 -2.99 -9.53
N ARG A 119 -10.76 -2.08 -8.59
CA ARG A 119 -9.96 -0.87 -8.76
C ARG A 119 -8.59 -1.07 -8.17
N HIS A 120 -7.59 -0.61 -8.89
CA HIS A 120 -6.18 -0.81 -8.55
C HIS A 120 -5.47 0.53 -8.44
N VAL A 121 -4.43 0.56 -7.63
CA VAL A 121 -3.40 1.59 -7.63
C VAL A 121 -2.03 0.94 -7.60
N MET A 122 -1.12 1.43 -8.42
CA MET A 122 0.31 1.22 -8.31
C MET A 122 0.93 2.54 -7.87
N TYR A 123 1.63 2.49 -6.75
CA TYR A 123 2.32 3.65 -6.18
C TYR A 123 3.72 3.78 -6.76
N ASN A 124 4.30 4.96 -6.64
CA ASN A 124 5.72 5.25 -6.79
C ASN A 124 6.35 4.70 -8.09
N ILE A 125 5.78 5.14 -9.21
CA ILE A 125 6.15 4.70 -10.55
C ILE A 125 7.09 5.74 -11.18
N THR A 126 8.06 5.24 -11.91
CA THR A 126 8.86 6.00 -12.90
C THR A 126 8.68 5.40 -14.27
N ALA A 127 8.80 6.21 -15.32
CA ALA A 127 8.75 5.74 -16.70
C ALA A 127 10.06 6.01 -17.42
N SER A 128 10.41 5.14 -18.35
CA SER A 128 11.46 5.39 -19.31
C SER A 128 10.88 5.95 -20.61
N ARG A 129 11.72 6.66 -21.37
CA ARG A 129 11.36 7.25 -22.65
C ARG A 129 10.81 6.20 -23.63
N PRO A 130 9.68 6.47 -24.28
CA PRO A 130 9.14 5.57 -25.31
C PRO A 130 9.98 5.67 -26.61
N SER A 131 9.95 4.59 -27.39
CA SER A 131 10.44 4.67 -28.77
C SER A 131 9.49 5.56 -29.59
N MET A 132 10.07 6.33 -30.52
CA MET A 132 9.31 7.18 -31.45
C MET A 132 9.26 6.50 -32.81
N SER A 133 8.06 6.33 -33.34
CA SER A 133 7.86 5.84 -34.71
C SER A 133 6.69 6.62 -35.36
N ALA A 134 6.82 6.88 -36.65
CA ALA A 134 5.76 7.45 -37.43
C ALA A 134 5.62 6.67 -38.74
N THR A 135 4.40 6.30 -39.09
CA THR A 135 4.10 5.58 -40.32
C THR A 135 3.04 6.37 -41.11
N THR A 136 3.24 6.48 -42.41
CA THR A 136 2.28 7.14 -43.31
C THR A 136 0.95 6.38 -43.26
N ALA A 137 -0.16 7.13 -43.19
CA ALA A 137 -1.49 6.54 -43.39
C ALA A 137 -1.61 5.95 -44.79
N GLY A 138 -2.07 4.70 -44.87
CA GLY A 138 -2.30 4.04 -46.15
C GLY A 138 -3.43 4.69 -46.98
N ASP A 139 -3.42 4.45 -48.28
CA ASP A 139 -4.32 5.04 -49.26
C ASP A 139 -5.74 4.43 -49.25
N ASN A 140 -5.99 3.47 -48.39
CA ASN A 140 -7.30 2.83 -48.29
C ASN A 140 -7.94 3.10 -46.92
N ASP A 141 -9.27 3.10 -46.86
CA ASP A 141 -10.16 3.39 -45.72
C ASP A 141 -9.83 2.77 -44.35
N SER A 142 -8.77 2.00 -44.21
CA SER A 142 -8.32 1.41 -42.95
C SER A 142 -7.21 2.23 -42.32
N LYS A 143 -7.55 3.27 -41.56
CA LYS A 143 -6.62 3.95 -40.68
C LYS A 143 -6.23 3.03 -39.55
N THR A 144 -4.95 2.65 -39.46
CA THR A 144 -4.42 1.89 -38.33
C THR A 144 -3.96 2.86 -37.24
N ALA A 145 -4.54 2.76 -36.06
CA ALA A 145 -4.12 3.56 -34.92
C ALA A 145 -2.68 3.16 -34.50
N GLN A 146 -1.86 4.15 -34.23
CA GLN A 146 -0.53 3.95 -33.67
C GLN A 146 -0.59 4.16 -32.14
N TYR A 147 0.12 3.35 -31.41
CA TYR A 147 0.13 3.36 -29.96
C TYR A 147 1.50 3.75 -29.44
N ARG A 148 1.51 4.36 -28.26
CA ARG A 148 2.75 4.68 -27.51
C ARG A 148 2.86 3.75 -26.32
N THR A 149 4.02 3.13 -26.16
CA THR A 149 4.30 2.24 -25.02
C THR A 149 5.37 2.85 -24.14
N LEU A 150 5.03 3.10 -22.88
CA LEU A 150 5.93 3.50 -21.82
C LEU A 150 6.36 2.27 -21.03
N ASN A 151 7.65 2.07 -20.81
CA ASN A 151 8.14 1.10 -19.85
C ASN A 151 8.16 1.72 -18.47
N LEU A 152 7.62 0.99 -17.50
CA LEU A 152 7.37 1.44 -16.15
C LEU A 152 8.19 0.65 -15.14
N THR A 153 8.62 1.34 -14.08
CA THR A 153 9.18 0.69 -12.89
C THR A 153 8.47 1.25 -11.67
N ALA A 154 7.91 0.37 -10.86
CA ALA A 154 7.27 0.72 -9.60
C ALA A 154 8.11 0.16 -8.45
N ILE A 155 8.50 1.02 -7.52
CA ILE A 155 9.26 0.66 -6.33
C ILE A 155 8.40 0.80 -5.08
N PRO A 156 8.73 0.09 -3.99
CA PRO A 156 8.02 0.25 -2.72
C PRO A 156 8.06 1.70 -2.21
N ARG A 157 6.97 2.14 -1.60
CA ARG A 157 6.89 3.39 -0.82
C ARG A 157 7.75 3.26 0.44
N ALA A 158 7.96 4.38 1.16
CA ALA A 158 8.67 4.38 2.44
C ALA A 158 8.00 3.46 3.50
N ASP A 159 6.68 3.27 3.42
CA ASP A 159 5.91 2.34 4.27
C ASP A 159 5.94 0.86 3.77
N GLY A 160 6.75 0.56 2.76
CA GLY A 160 6.91 -0.77 2.18
C GLY A 160 5.78 -1.22 1.25
N LYS A 161 4.74 -0.42 1.02
CA LYS A 161 3.62 -0.78 0.13
C LYS A 161 3.94 -0.43 -1.32
N VAL A 162 3.54 -1.29 -2.25
CA VAL A 162 3.79 -1.12 -3.69
C VAL A 162 2.49 -0.85 -4.45
N LYS A 163 1.46 -1.62 -4.12
CA LYS A 163 0.14 -1.53 -4.78
C LYS A 163 -0.98 -1.76 -3.79
N ALA A 164 -2.18 -1.30 -4.15
CA ALA A 164 -3.42 -1.69 -3.49
C ALA A 164 -4.49 -2.03 -4.54
N SER A 165 -5.47 -2.81 -4.12
CA SER A 165 -6.64 -3.12 -4.93
C SER A 165 -7.87 -3.29 -4.06
N THR A 166 -9.03 -2.92 -4.59
CA THR A 166 -10.30 -3.12 -3.91
C THR A 166 -10.68 -4.59 -3.92
N ARG A 167 -11.32 -5.04 -2.86
CA ARG A 167 -11.99 -6.35 -2.79
C ARG A 167 -13.47 -6.18 -3.13
N VAL A 168 -14.17 -7.30 -3.34
CA VAL A 168 -15.62 -7.29 -3.60
C VAL A 168 -16.41 -6.66 -2.45
N ASP A 169 -15.94 -6.86 -1.23
CA ASP A 169 -16.52 -6.39 0.03
C ASP A 169 -15.95 -5.03 0.52
N VAL A 170 -15.25 -4.31 -0.35
CA VAL A 170 -14.71 -2.98 -0.02
C VAL A 170 -15.82 -2.01 0.41
N ASN A 171 -15.50 -1.16 1.39
CA ASN A 171 -16.39 -0.08 1.82
C ASN A 171 -16.82 0.79 0.62
N ASN A 172 -18.12 1.06 0.50
CA ASN A 172 -18.66 1.79 -0.65
C ASN A 172 -18.08 3.20 -0.79
N THR A 173 -17.90 3.92 0.31
CA THR A 173 -17.29 5.26 0.29
C THR A 173 -15.87 5.22 -0.26
N VAL A 174 -15.06 4.24 0.13
CA VAL A 174 -13.71 4.03 -0.41
C VAL A 174 -13.78 3.70 -1.89
N TYR A 175 -14.70 2.82 -2.26
CA TYR A 175 -14.87 2.43 -3.67
C TYR A 175 -15.26 3.62 -4.54
N GLU A 176 -16.27 4.40 -4.17
CA GLU A 176 -16.76 5.55 -4.93
C GLU A 176 -15.69 6.64 -5.09
N ASN A 177 -14.88 6.87 -4.04
CA ASN A 177 -13.84 7.89 -4.05
C ASN A 177 -12.50 7.45 -4.67
N TRP A 178 -12.37 6.22 -5.15
CA TRP A 178 -11.09 5.67 -5.62
C TRP A 178 -10.39 6.49 -6.71
N PHE A 179 -11.16 7.10 -7.61
CA PHE A 179 -10.66 7.96 -8.68
C PHE A 179 -10.75 9.47 -8.37
N ASN A 180 -11.24 9.83 -7.19
CA ASN A 180 -11.34 11.23 -6.76
C ASN A 180 -10.19 11.62 -5.83
N SER A 181 -9.68 10.65 -5.06
CA SER A 181 -8.52 10.84 -4.18
C SER A 181 -7.69 9.57 -4.15
N LEU A 182 -6.37 9.71 -4.06
CA LEU A 182 -5.50 8.55 -3.89
C LEU A 182 -5.87 7.83 -2.59
N TYR A 183 -6.06 6.52 -2.66
CA TYR A 183 -6.23 5.71 -1.47
C TYR A 183 -4.89 5.60 -0.73
N GLU A 184 -4.82 6.28 0.40
CA GLU A 184 -3.73 6.11 1.34
C GLU A 184 -4.06 4.91 2.25
N PRO A 185 -3.10 3.98 2.41
CA PRO A 185 -3.30 2.91 3.36
C PRO A 185 -3.58 3.54 4.73
N THR A 186 -4.78 3.35 5.24
CA THR A 186 -5.01 3.61 6.66
C THR A 186 -4.07 2.65 7.37
N GLY A 187 -2.93 3.16 7.85
CA GLY A 187 -2.13 2.45 8.81
C GLY A 187 -3.10 2.02 9.90
N ALA A 188 -3.03 0.78 10.33
CA ALA A 188 -3.62 0.44 11.60
C ALA A 188 -2.96 1.38 12.60
N THR A 189 -3.67 2.47 12.94
CA THR A 189 -3.17 3.43 13.92
C THR A 189 -3.13 2.64 15.20
N GLU A 190 -1.93 2.24 15.59
CA GLU A 190 -1.77 1.54 16.85
C GLU A 190 -2.18 2.51 17.96
N GLN A 191 -3.05 2.04 18.81
CA GLN A 191 -3.52 2.77 19.97
C GLN A 191 -2.80 2.25 21.20
N ALA A 192 -2.42 3.15 22.09
CA ALA A 192 -1.87 2.77 23.37
C ALA A 192 -2.95 2.03 24.19
N VAL A 193 -2.65 0.80 24.59
CA VAL A 193 -3.46 0.01 25.52
C VAL A 193 -2.68 -0.09 26.82
N THR A 194 -3.20 0.55 27.87
CA THR A 194 -2.62 0.48 29.21
C THR A 194 -3.31 -0.62 29.98
N PHE A 195 -2.58 -1.66 30.32
CA PHE A 195 -3.03 -2.72 31.21
C PHE A 195 -2.67 -2.36 32.64
N THR A 196 -3.61 -2.57 33.57
CA THR A 196 -3.38 -2.43 35.01
C THR A 196 -3.70 -3.77 35.68
N VAL A 197 -2.72 -4.43 36.25
CA VAL A 197 -2.87 -5.72 36.91
C VAL A 197 -2.81 -5.53 38.40
N THR A 198 -3.81 -6.06 39.11
CA THR A 198 -3.91 -5.97 40.58
C THR A 198 -4.15 -7.35 41.19
N GLY A 199 -3.77 -7.51 42.45
CA GLY A 199 -4.10 -8.68 43.27
C GLY A 199 -5.48 -8.59 43.93
N THR A 200 -5.82 -9.57 44.76
CA THR A 200 -7.10 -9.67 45.50
C THR A 200 -7.35 -8.51 46.45
N ASP A 201 -6.32 -7.85 46.92
CA ASP A 201 -6.35 -6.67 47.81
C ASP A 201 -6.32 -5.36 47.03
N SER A 202 -6.47 -5.41 45.72
CA SER A 202 -6.33 -4.27 44.79
C SER A 202 -4.91 -3.65 44.76
N ALA A 203 -3.94 -4.31 45.36
CA ALA A 203 -2.54 -3.87 45.25
C ALA A 203 -2.00 -4.10 43.83
N PRO A 204 -1.20 -3.15 43.27
CA PRO A 204 -0.59 -3.34 41.98
C PRO A 204 0.37 -4.54 41.97
N LEU A 205 0.29 -5.35 40.92
CA LEU A 205 1.17 -6.50 40.73
C LEU A 205 2.30 -6.16 39.76
N ALA A 206 3.49 -6.05 40.28
CA ALA A 206 4.71 -5.97 39.48
C ALA A 206 5.07 -7.34 38.90
N ASP A 207 5.80 -7.32 37.76
CA ASP A 207 6.31 -8.50 37.07
C ASP A 207 5.21 -9.49 36.62
N ALA A 208 3.96 -9.04 36.52
CA ALA A 208 2.91 -9.84 35.90
C ALA A 208 3.12 -9.88 34.38
N MET A 209 3.15 -11.09 33.83
CA MET A 209 3.31 -11.32 32.40
C MET A 209 1.94 -11.30 31.72
N ILE A 210 1.76 -10.44 30.74
CA ILE A 210 0.59 -10.31 29.88
C ILE A 210 0.93 -10.90 28.51
N VAL A 211 0.11 -11.82 28.02
CA VAL A 211 0.25 -12.47 26.71
C VAL A 211 -1.05 -12.28 25.94
N LEU A 212 -0.92 -11.80 24.69
CA LEU A 212 -2.06 -11.68 23.77
C LEU A 212 -2.09 -12.86 22.79
N ASP A 213 -3.25 -13.16 22.24
CA ASP A 213 -3.45 -14.23 21.24
C ASP A 213 -2.72 -13.99 19.91
N ASN A 214 -2.29 -12.75 19.61
CA ASN A 214 -1.42 -12.43 18.50
C ASN A 214 0.08 -12.68 18.76
N GLY A 215 0.44 -13.17 19.97
CA GLY A 215 1.79 -13.48 20.40
C GLY A 215 2.57 -12.31 21.01
N MET A 216 1.97 -11.11 21.11
CA MET A 216 2.61 -9.99 21.81
C MET A 216 2.60 -10.21 23.32
N THR A 217 3.65 -9.77 23.98
CA THR A 217 3.81 -9.91 25.45
C THR A 217 4.28 -8.58 26.06
N ALA A 218 3.86 -8.34 27.30
CA ALA A 218 4.41 -7.27 28.15
C ALA A 218 4.50 -7.73 29.60
N VAL A 219 5.31 -7.03 30.39
CA VAL A 219 5.46 -7.27 31.83
C VAL A 219 5.16 -5.98 32.55
N THR A 220 4.38 -6.07 33.65
CA THR A 220 4.00 -4.90 34.44
C THR A 220 5.17 -4.35 35.25
N GLY A 221 5.25 -3.03 35.34
CA GLY A 221 6.17 -2.32 36.22
C GLY A 221 5.77 -2.40 37.71
N SER A 222 6.53 -1.73 38.56
CA SER A 222 6.29 -1.64 40.00
C SER A 222 4.92 -1.02 40.37
N ASP A 223 4.33 -0.29 39.47
CA ASP A 223 2.99 0.31 39.59
C ASP A 223 1.87 -0.62 39.10
N GLY A 224 2.19 -1.86 38.71
CA GLY A 224 1.23 -2.82 38.16
C GLY A 224 0.77 -2.50 36.74
N THR A 225 1.41 -1.56 36.04
CA THR A 225 1.00 -1.16 34.68
C THR A 225 1.95 -1.66 33.60
N ALA A 226 1.39 -1.92 32.40
CA ALA A 226 2.13 -2.17 31.17
C ALA A 226 1.42 -1.52 30.00
N VAL A 227 2.16 -0.99 29.02
CA VAL A 227 1.62 -0.37 27.83
C VAL A 227 2.01 -1.17 26.59
N MET A 228 1.04 -1.51 25.76
CA MET A 228 1.23 -2.07 24.43
C MET A 228 0.60 -1.17 23.38
N TYR A 229 1.19 -1.11 22.18
CA TYR A 229 0.60 -0.43 21.04
C TYR A 229 -0.06 -1.46 20.13
N LEU A 230 -1.38 -1.40 20.00
CA LEU A 230 -2.18 -2.39 19.29
C LEU A 230 -3.03 -1.73 18.20
N SER A 231 -3.12 -2.40 17.07
CA SER A 231 -4.05 -2.03 16.00
C SER A 231 -5.51 -2.25 16.43
N ALA A 232 -6.46 -1.60 15.74
CA ALA A 232 -7.88 -1.85 15.99
C ALA A 232 -8.21 -3.35 15.82
N GLY A 233 -8.89 -3.93 16.81
CA GLY A 233 -9.21 -5.36 16.87
C GLY A 233 -9.61 -5.78 18.27
N THR A 234 -10.01 -7.04 18.42
CA THR A 234 -10.27 -7.66 19.73
C THR A 234 -9.18 -8.71 19.99
N TYR A 235 -8.56 -8.62 21.14
CA TYR A 235 -7.44 -9.47 21.56
C TYR A 235 -7.83 -10.22 22.84
N ASN A 236 -7.63 -11.54 22.83
CA ASN A 236 -7.73 -12.33 24.05
C ASN A 236 -6.44 -12.18 24.86
N ILE A 237 -6.60 -12.03 26.15
CA ILE A 237 -5.51 -11.74 27.10
C ILE A 237 -5.38 -12.92 28.05
N MET A 238 -4.16 -13.32 28.30
CA MET A 238 -3.79 -14.20 29.40
C MET A 238 -2.77 -13.48 30.28
N VAL A 239 -3.02 -13.45 31.61
CA VAL A 239 -2.14 -12.80 32.56
C VAL A 239 -1.71 -13.79 33.63
N SER A 240 -0.42 -13.85 33.91
CA SER A 240 0.15 -14.69 34.96
C SER A 240 1.08 -13.89 35.88
N ALA A 241 1.02 -14.14 37.16
CA ALA A 241 1.89 -13.58 38.17
C ALA A 241 2.24 -14.62 39.25
N ALA A 242 3.41 -14.51 39.83
CA ALA A 242 3.82 -15.45 40.87
C ALA A 242 2.92 -15.38 42.11
N GLY A 243 2.40 -16.54 42.58
CA GLY A 243 1.45 -16.63 43.70
C GLY A 243 0.00 -16.31 43.37
N TYR A 244 -0.31 -16.15 42.07
CA TYR A 244 -1.66 -15.89 41.62
C TYR A 244 -2.11 -16.89 40.56
N THR A 245 -3.45 -17.15 40.54
CA THR A 245 -4.05 -17.96 39.49
C THR A 245 -4.04 -17.18 38.18
N THR A 246 -3.69 -17.87 37.08
CA THR A 246 -3.69 -17.25 35.74
C THR A 246 -5.07 -16.74 35.37
N GLY A 247 -5.17 -15.47 35.03
CA GLY A 247 -6.39 -14.81 34.57
C GLY A 247 -6.49 -14.76 33.06
N THR A 248 -7.73 -14.79 32.55
CA THR A 248 -7.99 -14.58 31.13
C THR A 248 -9.06 -13.49 30.97
N ASP A 249 -8.93 -12.66 29.94
CA ASP A 249 -9.85 -11.58 29.64
C ASP A 249 -9.75 -11.23 28.13
N SER A 250 -10.42 -10.16 27.70
CA SER A 250 -10.27 -9.62 26.36
C SER A 250 -10.26 -8.09 26.35
N VAL A 251 -9.66 -7.50 25.35
CA VAL A 251 -9.67 -6.06 25.11
C VAL A 251 -10.04 -5.78 23.65
N THR A 252 -10.93 -4.81 23.44
CA THR A 252 -11.26 -4.31 22.12
C THR A 252 -10.62 -2.93 21.93
N VAL A 253 -9.78 -2.82 20.92
CA VAL A 253 -9.09 -1.59 20.53
C VAL A 253 -9.83 -1.00 19.32
N SER A 254 -10.14 0.28 19.38
CA SER A 254 -10.76 1.04 18.29
C SER A 254 -9.82 2.13 17.76
N THR A 255 -10.28 3.36 17.68
CA THR A 255 -9.51 4.51 17.19
C THR A 255 -8.92 5.38 18.29
N THR A 256 -9.10 4.99 19.56
CA THR A 256 -8.64 5.74 20.74
C THR A 256 -7.87 4.84 21.69
N ALA A 257 -7.01 5.43 22.51
CA ALA A 257 -6.30 4.72 23.57
C ALA A 257 -7.30 4.04 24.54
N VAL A 258 -6.92 2.86 25.03
CA VAL A 258 -7.76 2.00 25.89
C VAL A 258 -7.03 1.73 27.20
N SER A 259 -7.77 1.72 28.31
CA SER A 259 -7.28 1.22 29.60
C SER A 259 -8.02 -0.08 29.95
N LYS A 260 -7.27 -1.12 30.31
CA LYS A 260 -7.80 -2.42 30.70
C LYS A 260 -7.27 -2.81 32.08
N ALA A 261 -8.21 -2.94 33.03
CA ALA A 261 -7.89 -3.45 34.38
C ALA A 261 -8.14 -4.97 34.44
N ILE A 262 -7.24 -5.67 35.11
CA ILE A 262 -7.28 -7.13 35.30
C ILE A 262 -6.93 -7.41 36.75
N ALA A 263 -7.84 -8.07 37.50
CA ALA A 263 -7.60 -8.50 38.85
C ALA A 263 -7.32 -10.01 38.89
N LEU A 264 -6.21 -10.39 39.53
CA LEU A 264 -5.85 -11.80 39.73
C LEU A 264 -6.21 -12.23 41.16
N THR A 265 -6.67 -13.47 41.31
CA THR A 265 -6.92 -14.11 42.61
C THR A 265 -5.67 -14.85 43.09
N ALA A 266 -5.36 -14.78 44.35
CA ALA A 266 -4.29 -15.55 44.94
C ALA A 266 -4.49 -17.07 44.71
N ALA A 267 -3.41 -17.81 44.47
CA ALA A 267 -3.42 -19.24 44.17
C ALA A 267 -3.68 -20.10 45.44
#